data_d33788d0eaca7931188edd635296472f
#
_entry.id   d33788d0eaca7931188edd635296472f
#
_cell.length_a   1.000
_cell.length_b   1.000
_cell.length_c   1.000
_cell.angle_alpha   90.00
_cell.angle_beta   90.00
_cell.angle_gamma   90.00
#
_symmetry.space_group_name_H-M   'P 1'
#
loop_
_entity.id
_entity.type
_entity.pdbx_description
1 polymer ?
#
loop_
_entity_poly.entity_id
_entity_poly.type
_entity_poly.pdbx_seq_one_letter_code
_entity_poly.pdbx_strand_id
1 'polypeptide(L)'
;AAGMESNSHHIVATAVVSLAEQKKLEFAKLKVKEIPGMGLKSEDGKTLAGTMRLMEENKIAVDKKFIQTKTAVYIANNNQFVGVIVLADSERPEAKSTITKLKDSGIEKLVMITGDAKNVAKKIAAAVGISDYRAECLPQDKLEAVKELKVSGSTIGFVGDGINDAPVLAM
;
A
#
# COMPACT_ATOMS: atom_id res chain seq x y z
N ALA A 1 0.00 -19.18 -0.32
CA ALA A 1 -0.67 -17.88 -0.37
C ALA A 1 -1.28 -17.62 -1.74
N ALA A 2 -0.48 -17.47 -2.82
CA ALA A 2 -0.99 -17.10 -4.14
C ALA A 2 -2.17 -17.96 -4.63
N GLY A 3 -2.11 -19.27 -4.44
CA GLY A 3 -3.20 -20.18 -4.83
C GLY A 3 -4.49 -19.98 -4.04
N MET A 4 -4.44 -19.41 -2.84
CA MET A 4 -5.62 -19.04 -2.05
C MET A 4 -6.18 -17.70 -2.49
N GLU A 5 -5.30 -16.75 -2.82
CA GLU A 5 -5.66 -15.38 -3.17
C GLU A 5 -6.09 -15.21 -4.64
N SER A 6 -5.85 -16.22 -5.49
CA SER A 6 -6.05 -16.14 -6.94
C SER A 6 -7.49 -15.85 -7.40
N ASN A 7 -8.47 -15.99 -6.53
CA ASN A 7 -9.88 -15.68 -6.81
C ASN A 7 -10.40 -14.46 -6.04
N SER A 8 -9.55 -13.80 -5.27
CA SER A 8 -9.90 -12.59 -4.51
C SER A 8 -9.55 -11.33 -5.30
N HIS A 9 -10.44 -10.34 -5.27
CA HIS A 9 -10.22 -9.01 -5.86
C HIS A 9 -9.67 -8.00 -4.85
N HIS A 10 -9.33 -8.45 -3.65
CA HIS A 10 -8.77 -7.58 -2.63
C HIS A 10 -7.35 -7.14 -3.02
N ILE A 11 -6.99 -5.89 -2.73
CA ILE A 11 -5.68 -5.31 -3.10
C ILE A 11 -4.49 -6.15 -2.58
N VAL A 12 -4.64 -6.73 -1.40
CA VAL A 12 -3.66 -7.64 -0.79
C VAL A 12 -3.49 -8.90 -1.62
N ALA A 13 -4.60 -9.48 -2.09
CA ALA A 13 -4.61 -10.68 -2.93
C ALA A 13 -3.87 -10.43 -4.25
N THR A 14 -4.17 -9.31 -4.90
CA THR A 14 -3.50 -8.91 -6.14
C THR A 14 -1.99 -8.78 -5.93
N ALA A 15 -1.55 -8.16 -4.85
CA ALA A 15 -0.13 -8.00 -4.53
C ALA A 15 0.58 -9.37 -4.32
N VAL A 16 -0.08 -10.30 -3.62
CA VAL A 16 0.47 -11.64 -3.36
C VAL A 16 0.58 -12.47 -4.64
N VAL A 17 -0.44 -12.40 -5.50
CA VAL A 17 -0.44 -13.12 -6.79
C VAL A 17 0.63 -12.53 -7.71
N SER A 18 0.68 -11.21 -7.87
CA SER A 18 1.70 -10.53 -8.69
C SER A 18 3.13 -10.86 -8.23
N LEU A 19 3.37 -10.94 -6.94
CA LEU A 19 4.69 -11.32 -6.40
C LEU A 19 5.06 -12.75 -6.81
N ALA A 20 4.10 -13.68 -6.77
CA ALA A 20 4.33 -15.06 -7.19
C ALA A 20 4.64 -15.16 -8.69
N GLU A 21 3.91 -14.41 -9.52
CA GLU A 21 4.14 -14.34 -10.97
C GLU A 21 5.50 -13.73 -11.32
N GLN A 22 5.87 -12.61 -10.68
CA GLN A 22 7.19 -11.99 -10.85
C GLN A 22 8.33 -12.95 -10.49
N LYS A 23 8.13 -13.77 -9.48
CA LYS A 23 9.10 -14.80 -9.06
C LYS A 23 8.98 -16.10 -9.88
N LYS A 24 8.10 -16.15 -10.88
CA LYS A 24 7.84 -17.33 -11.72
C LYS A 24 7.53 -18.58 -10.88
N LEU A 25 6.78 -18.40 -9.79
CA LEU A 25 6.37 -19.50 -8.93
C LEU A 25 5.08 -20.14 -9.49
N GLU A 26 5.11 -21.43 -9.70
CA GLU A 26 3.91 -22.19 -10.03
C GLU A 26 3.05 -22.39 -8.78
N PHE A 27 1.74 -22.17 -8.90
CA PHE A 27 0.80 -22.43 -7.83
C PHE A 27 -0.54 -22.91 -8.36
N ALA A 28 -1.11 -23.91 -7.69
CA ALA A 28 -2.46 -24.36 -8.00
C ALA A 28 -3.49 -23.45 -7.30
N LYS A 29 -4.61 -23.20 -7.98
CA LYS A 29 -5.74 -22.51 -7.37
C LYS A 29 -6.36 -23.40 -6.29
N LEU A 30 -6.56 -22.83 -5.11
CA LEU A 30 -7.21 -23.52 -4.00
C LEU A 30 -8.62 -22.98 -3.82
N LYS A 31 -9.54 -23.86 -3.54
CA LYS A 31 -10.87 -23.47 -3.07
C LYS A 31 -10.75 -22.97 -1.66
N VAL A 32 -11.28 -21.78 -1.41
CA VAL A 32 -11.15 -21.08 -0.13
C VAL A 32 -12.49 -20.57 0.37
N LYS A 33 -12.59 -20.47 1.68
CA LYS A 33 -13.66 -19.79 2.40
C LYS A 33 -13.06 -18.52 3.00
N GLU A 34 -13.71 -17.38 2.75
CA GLU A 34 -13.35 -16.11 3.37
C GLU A 34 -13.84 -16.06 4.81
N ILE A 35 -12.98 -15.57 5.70
CA ILE A 35 -13.28 -15.27 7.09
C ILE A 35 -13.26 -13.75 7.21
N PRO A 36 -14.44 -13.09 7.34
CA PRO A 36 -14.54 -11.65 7.31
C PRO A 36 -13.60 -10.95 8.29
N GLY A 37 -12.82 -9.97 7.79
CA GLY A 37 -11.87 -9.20 8.57
C GLY A 37 -10.60 -9.94 9.03
N MET A 38 -10.45 -11.23 8.70
CA MET A 38 -9.30 -12.03 9.14
C MET A 38 -8.50 -12.66 8.01
N GLY A 39 -9.15 -13.07 6.91
CA GLY A 39 -8.43 -13.67 5.78
C GLY A 39 -9.13 -14.89 5.18
N LEU A 40 -8.36 -15.84 4.69
CA LEU A 40 -8.81 -16.99 3.93
C LEU A 40 -8.44 -18.32 4.62
N LYS A 41 -9.33 -19.29 4.51
CA LYS A 41 -9.09 -20.68 4.91
C LYS A 41 -9.41 -21.59 3.74
N SER A 42 -8.54 -22.56 3.43
CA SER A 42 -8.82 -23.57 2.41
C SER A 42 -10.01 -24.46 2.81
N GLU A 43 -10.78 -24.97 1.83
CA GLU A 43 -11.95 -25.83 2.12
C GLU A 43 -11.58 -27.09 2.88
N ASP A 44 -10.40 -27.65 2.64
CA ASP A 44 -9.86 -28.80 3.40
C ASP A 44 -9.38 -28.42 4.83
N GLY A 45 -9.45 -27.14 5.18
CA GLY A 45 -9.10 -26.61 6.48
C GLY A 45 -7.61 -26.56 6.80
N LYS A 46 -6.75 -27.03 5.89
CA LYS A 46 -5.30 -27.19 6.14
C LYS A 46 -4.50 -25.90 5.99
N THR A 47 -4.90 -25.02 5.09
CA THR A 47 -4.15 -23.81 4.80
C THR A 47 -4.91 -22.57 5.25
N LEU A 48 -4.20 -21.67 5.91
CA LEU A 48 -4.68 -20.37 6.36
C LEU A 48 -3.79 -19.27 5.76
N ALA A 49 -4.41 -18.17 5.31
CA ALA A 49 -3.71 -16.95 4.91
C ALA A 49 -4.49 -15.74 5.41
N GLY A 50 -3.87 -14.86 6.21
CA GLY A 50 -4.58 -13.70 6.75
C GLY A 50 -3.84 -12.99 7.87
N THR A 51 -4.61 -12.32 8.72
CA THR A 51 -4.09 -11.52 9.82
C THR A 51 -3.47 -12.36 10.94
N MET A 52 -2.71 -11.72 11.83
CA MET A 52 -2.19 -12.36 13.04
C MET A 52 -3.33 -12.95 13.90
N ARG A 53 -4.46 -12.25 13.98
CA ARG A 53 -5.64 -12.73 14.71
C ARG A 53 -6.16 -14.07 14.17
N LEU A 54 -6.12 -14.29 12.84
CA LEU A 54 -6.49 -15.58 12.26
C LEU A 54 -5.56 -16.70 12.75
N MET A 55 -4.29 -16.43 12.92
CA MET A 55 -3.33 -17.40 13.46
C MET A 55 -3.66 -17.72 14.93
N GLU A 56 -3.91 -16.70 15.75
CA GLU A 56 -4.25 -16.86 17.18
C GLU A 56 -5.53 -17.67 17.40
N GLU A 57 -6.60 -17.36 16.66
CA GLU A 57 -7.88 -18.09 16.77
C GLU A 57 -7.77 -19.56 16.36
N ASN A 58 -6.85 -19.88 15.44
CA ASN A 58 -6.55 -21.26 15.05
C ASN A 58 -5.39 -21.89 15.86
N LYS A 59 -4.94 -21.24 16.94
CA LYS A 59 -3.87 -21.72 17.84
C LYS A 59 -2.55 -21.99 17.12
N ILE A 60 -2.25 -21.20 16.07
CA ILE A 60 -0.99 -21.28 15.35
C ILE A 60 0.05 -20.44 16.08
N ALA A 61 1.11 -21.06 16.56
CA ALA A 61 2.21 -20.35 17.21
C ALA A 61 3.04 -19.60 16.15
N VAL A 62 3.14 -18.27 16.29
CA VAL A 62 3.99 -17.41 15.47
C VAL A 62 5.12 -16.88 16.33
N ASP A 63 6.36 -17.13 15.92
CA ASP A 63 7.54 -16.60 16.63
C ASP A 63 7.52 -15.06 16.61
N LYS A 64 7.85 -14.43 17.74
CA LYS A 64 7.86 -12.96 17.92
C LYS A 64 8.64 -12.22 16.85
N LYS A 65 9.70 -12.80 16.32
CA LYS A 65 10.51 -12.20 15.23
C LYS A 65 9.73 -11.98 13.93
N PHE A 66 8.63 -12.70 13.72
CA PHE A 66 7.78 -12.57 12.53
C PHE A 66 6.57 -11.65 12.74
N ILE A 67 6.34 -11.15 13.96
CA ILE A 67 5.26 -10.21 14.23
C ILE A 67 5.59 -8.86 13.57
N GLN A 68 4.67 -8.37 12.75
CA GLN A 68 4.88 -7.17 11.96
C GLN A 68 4.00 -6.02 12.48
N THR A 69 4.55 -4.81 12.46
CA THR A 69 3.81 -3.56 12.71
C THR A 69 3.17 -2.99 11.44
N LYS A 70 3.49 -3.56 10.28
CA LYS A 70 2.94 -3.21 8.97
C LYS A 70 1.87 -4.20 8.56
N THR A 71 1.08 -3.85 7.53
CA THR A 71 0.14 -4.78 6.92
C THR A 71 0.88 -6.05 6.48
N ALA A 72 0.42 -7.19 6.95
CA ALA A 72 1.07 -8.46 6.68
C ALA A 72 0.04 -9.60 6.54
N VAL A 73 0.36 -10.56 5.68
CA VAL A 73 -0.38 -11.79 5.51
C VAL A 73 0.42 -12.93 6.11
N TYR A 74 -0.06 -13.50 7.18
CA TYR A 74 0.51 -14.69 7.82
C TYR A 74 -0.03 -15.94 7.16
N ILE A 75 0.81 -16.94 6.98
CA ILE A 75 0.48 -18.17 6.29
C ILE A 75 0.77 -19.35 7.20
N ALA A 76 -0.22 -20.22 7.32
CA ALA A 76 -0.05 -21.50 8.01
C ALA A 76 -0.52 -22.64 7.11
N ASN A 77 0.09 -23.81 7.29
CA ASN A 77 -0.31 -25.04 6.61
C ASN A 77 -0.18 -26.22 7.60
N ASN A 78 -1.20 -27.09 7.60
CA ASN A 78 -1.27 -28.22 8.54
C ASN A 78 -1.02 -27.82 10.00
N ASN A 79 -1.67 -26.74 10.46
CA ASN A 79 -1.53 -26.15 11.79
C ASN A 79 -0.11 -25.69 12.16
N GLN A 80 0.76 -25.49 11.18
CA GLN A 80 2.10 -24.96 11.40
C GLN A 80 2.26 -23.62 10.67
N PHE A 81 2.89 -22.66 11.34
CA PHE A 81 3.25 -21.40 10.72
C PHE A 81 4.31 -21.63 9.63
N VAL A 82 4.05 -21.11 8.43
CA VAL A 82 4.92 -21.25 7.26
C VAL A 82 5.74 -19.99 7.03
N GLY A 83 5.12 -18.82 7.21
CA GLY A 83 5.79 -17.55 6.98
C GLY A 83 4.84 -16.35 6.94
N VAL A 84 5.41 -15.19 6.70
CA VAL A 84 4.68 -13.91 6.59
C VAL A 84 5.08 -13.17 5.33
N ILE A 85 4.10 -12.62 4.64
CA ILE A 85 4.29 -11.68 3.53
C ILE A 85 3.98 -10.30 4.07
N VAL A 86 4.99 -9.42 4.10
CA VAL A 86 4.84 -8.04 4.54
C VAL A 86 4.50 -7.20 3.33
N LEU A 87 3.41 -6.45 3.44
CA LEU A 87 2.98 -5.50 2.43
C LEU A 87 3.51 -4.12 2.81
N ALA A 88 4.09 -3.45 1.85
CA ALA A 88 4.53 -2.08 2.00
C ALA A 88 4.00 -1.29 0.80
N ASP A 89 3.51 -0.10 1.08
CA ASP A 89 3.24 0.84 0.00
C ASP A 89 4.57 1.20 -0.65
N SER A 90 4.59 1.11 -1.96
CA SER A 90 5.72 1.53 -2.77
C SER A 90 5.23 2.53 -3.83
N GLU A 91 6.10 3.44 -4.17
CA GLU A 91 5.87 4.34 -5.29
C GLU A 91 5.69 3.54 -6.59
N ARG A 92 4.85 4.05 -7.47
CA ARG A 92 4.67 3.46 -8.81
C ARG A 92 5.99 3.51 -9.58
N PRO A 93 6.32 2.48 -10.38
CA PRO A 93 7.58 2.45 -11.15
C PRO A 93 7.82 3.71 -11.99
N GLU A 94 6.73 4.31 -12.51
CA GLU A 94 6.77 5.48 -13.36
C GLU A 94 6.90 6.80 -12.59
N ALA A 95 6.67 6.81 -11.27
CA ALA A 95 6.60 8.05 -10.49
C ALA A 95 7.86 8.89 -10.62
N LYS A 96 9.03 8.29 -10.44
CA LYS A 96 10.30 9.01 -10.54
C LYS A 96 10.53 9.59 -11.93
N SER A 97 10.26 8.83 -12.99
CA SER A 97 10.42 9.31 -14.37
C SER A 97 9.44 10.43 -14.72
N THR A 98 8.21 10.36 -14.18
CA THR A 98 7.19 11.40 -14.34
C THR A 98 7.62 12.70 -13.67
N ILE A 99 8.12 12.61 -12.41
CA ILE A 99 8.65 13.79 -11.69
C ILE A 99 9.81 14.42 -12.44
N THR A 100 10.71 13.62 -13.00
CA THR A 100 11.83 14.14 -13.82
C THR A 100 11.30 14.88 -15.04
N LYS A 101 10.36 14.29 -15.79
CA LYS A 101 9.76 14.94 -16.97
C LYS A 101 9.04 16.24 -16.63
N LEU A 102 8.36 16.33 -15.49
CA LEU A 102 7.73 17.58 -15.04
C LEU A 102 8.76 18.69 -14.79
N LYS A 103 9.89 18.36 -14.15
CA LYS A 103 11.00 19.31 -13.96
C LYS A 103 11.60 19.76 -15.28
N ASP A 104 11.83 18.84 -16.20
CA ASP A 104 12.38 19.13 -17.54
C ASP A 104 11.42 19.98 -18.38
N SER A 105 10.11 19.91 -18.11
CA SER A 105 9.07 20.75 -18.75
C SER A 105 8.97 22.17 -18.18
N GLY A 106 9.84 22.53 -17.24
CA GLY A 106 9.88 23.88 -16.66
C GLY A 106 9.02 24.07 -15.41
N ILE A 107 8.56 22.99 -14.77
CA ILE A 107 7.89 23.08 -13.46
C ILE A 107 8.96 23.40 -12.41
N GLU A 108 8.94 24.62 -11.90
CA GLU A 108 9.96 25.12 -10.96
C GLU A 108 9.85 24.49 -9.57
N LYS A 109 8.62 24.24 -9.12
CA LYS A 109 8.36 23.72 -7.77
C LYS A 109 7.40 22.54 -7.78
N LEU A 110 7.83 21.43 -7.19
CA LEU A 110 7.01 20.24 -6.97
C LEU A 110 6.89 20.01 -5.47
N VAL A 111 5.67 19.89 -4.98
CA VAL A 111 5.37 19.69 -3.56
C VAL A 111 4.51 18.43 -3.41
N MET A 112 4.93 17.49 -2.59
CA MET A 112 4.13 16.33 -2.22
C MET A 112 3.32 16.64 -0.96
N ILE A 113 2.00 16.42 -0.99
CA ILE A 113 1.11 16.62 0.16
C ILE A 113 0.43 15.29 0.45
N THR A 114 0.62 14.77 1.66
CA THR A 114 0.11 13.45 2.04
C THR A 114 -0.40 13.42 3.48
N GLY A 115 -1.35 12.53 3.76
CA GLY A 115 -1.79 12.19 5.12
C GLY A 115 -0.86 11.20 5.84
N ASP A 116 0.13 10.65 5.15
CA ASP A 116 1.06 9.68 5.74
C ASP A 116 1.95 10.31 6.81
N ALA A 117 2.46 9.45 7.70
CA ALA A 117 3.42 9.84 8.71
C ALA A 117 4.71 10.44 8.09
N LYS A 118 5.31 11.41 8.76
CA LYS A 118 6.45 12.20 8.29
C LYS A 118 7.64 11.35 7.79
N ASN A 119 7.94 10.24 8.48
CA ASN A 119 9.02 9.34 8.10
C ASN A 119 8.73 8.59 6.79
N VAL A 120 7.47 8.23 6.52
CA VAL A 120 7.02 7.59 5.28
C VAL A 120 7.05 8.60 4.14
N ALA A 121 6.45 9.77 4.34
CA ALA A 121 6.44 10.86 3.36
C ALA A 121 7.85 11.27 2.93
N LYS A 122 8.77 11.44 3.88
CA LYS A 122 10.19 11.74 3.60
C LYS A 122 10.82 10.69 2.69
N LYS A 123 10.58 9.42 2.98
CA LYS A 123 11.16 8.30 2.22
C LYS A 123 10.63 8.27 0.79
N ILE A 124 9.30 8.42 0.62
CA ILE A 124 8.65 8.43 -0.70
C ILE A 124 9.11 9.65 -1.51
N ALA A 125 9.08 10.85 -0.92
CA ALA A 125 9.52 12.07 -1.59
C ALA A 125 10.96 11.95 -2.12
N ALA A 126 11.88 11.42 -1.30
CA ALA A 126 13.25 11.18 -1.71
C ALA A 126 13.36 10.16 -2.85
N ALA A 127 12.58 9.07 -2.80
CA ALA A 127 12.60 8.02 -3.82
C ALA A 127 12.12 8.53 -5.20
N VAL A 128 11.08 9.39 -5.22
CA VAL A 128 10.55 9.97 -6.46
C VAL A 128 11.28 11.26 -6.90
N GLY A 129 12.16 11.80 -6.06
CA GLY A 129 12.96 12.99 -6.40
C GLY A 129 12.24 14.31 -6.14
N ILE A 130 11.32 14.36 -5.17
CA ILE A 130 10.67 15.60 -4.69
C ILE A 130 11.38 16.06 -3.41
N SER A 131 11.82 17.32 -3.36
CA SER A 131 12.48 17.92 -2.19
C SER A 131 11.51 18.44 -1.16
N ASP A 132 10.38 19.02 -1.61
CA ASP A 132 9.41 19.67 -0.75
C ASP A 132 8.22 18.75 -0.48
N TYR A 133 7.90 18.48 0.79
CA TYR A 133 6.75 17.67 1.13
C TYR A 133 6.08 18.15 2.42
N ARG A 134 4.76 17.93 2.51
CA ARG A 134 3.94 18.11 3.71
C ARG A 134 3.32 16.76 4.07
N ALA A 135 3.54 16.33 5.29
CA ALA A 135 3.08 15.05 5.83
C ALA A 135 2.01 15.26 6.89
N GLU A 136 1.31 14.19 7.26
CA GLU A 136 0.29 14.19 8.32
C GLU A 136 -0.85 15.18 8.07
N CYS A 137 -1.11 15.50 6.79
CA CYS A 137 -2.10 16.48 6.38
C CYS A 137 -3.52 15.88 6.42
N LEU A 138 -4.40 16.54 7.14
CA LEU A 138 -5.84 16.33 7.03
C LEU A 138 -6.36 16.96 5.71
N PRO A 139 -7.58 16.62 5.26
CA PRO A 139 -8.14 17.20 4.03
C PRO A 139 -8.15 18.74 4.02
N GLN A 140 -8.40 19.37 5.18
CA GLN A 140 -8.36 20.83 5.31
C GLN A 140 -6.94 21.40 5.16
N ASP A 141 -5.93 20.71 5.70
CA ASP A 141 -4.53 21.14 5.60
C ASP A 141 -4.03 21.11 4.17
N LYS A 142 -4.51 20.13 3.37
CA LYS A 142 -4.23 20.05 1.93
C LYS A 142 -4.76 21.29 1.19
N LEU A 143 -5.99 21.69 1.53
CA LEU A 143 -6.62 22.88 0.95
C LEU A 143 -5.83 24.16 1.30
N GLU A 144 -5.43 24.31 2.56
CA GLU A 144 -4.64 25.45 3.01
C GLU A 144 -3.27 25.49 2.33
N ALA A 145 -2.62 24.34 2.21
CA ALA A 145 -1.34 24.21 1.53
C ALA A 145 -1.40 24.72 0.09
N VAL A 146 -2.46 24.38 -0.64
CA VAL A 146 -2.65 24.85 -2.02
C VAL A 146 -2.95 26.34 -2.07
N LYS A 147 -3.77 26.86 -1.14
CA LYS A 147 -4.04 28.31 -1.02
C LYS A 147 -2.76 29.11 -0.77
N GLU A 148 -1.90 28.66 0.15
CA GLU A 148 -0.62 29.30 0.42
C GLU A 148 0.28 29.36 -0.82
N LEU A 149 0.32 28.29 -1.59
CA LEU A 149 1.10 28.25 -2.84
C LEU A 149 0.52 29.22 -3.89
N LYS A 150 -0.80 29.38 -3.94
CA LYS A 150 -1.49 30.25 -4.92
C LYS A 150 -1.29 31.74 -4.66
N VAL A 151 -1.11 32.16 -3.41
CA VAL A 151 -0.87 33.57 -3.04
C VAL A 151 0.41 34.14 -3.68
N SER A 152 1.35 33.30 -4.06
CA SER A 152 2.59 33.71 -4.73
C SER A 152 2.45 34.15 -6.18
N GLY A 153 1.22 34.19 -6.75
CA GLY A 153 0.98 34.59 -8.15
C GLY A 153 1.35 33.53 -9.20
N SER A 154 1.69 32.34 -8.76
CA SER A 154 2.07 31.23 -9.63
C SER A 154 0.85 30.45 -10.14
N THR A 155 0.93 29.91 -11.35
CA THR A 155 -0.02 28.90 -11.83
C THR A 155 0.25 27.58 -11.14
N ILE A 156 -0.80 26.98 -10.54
CA ILE A 156 -0.70 25.73 -9.82
C ILE A 156 -1.41 24.62 -10.57
N GLY A 157 -0.73 23.50 -10.77
CA GLY A 157 -1.34 22.24 -11.16
C GLY A 157 -1.44 21.34 -9.91
N PHE A 158 -2.63 20.80 -9.64
CA PHE A 158 -2.87 19.84 -8.59
C PHE A 158 -3.21 18.47 -9.17
N VAL A 159 -2.58 17.42 -8.66
CA VAL A 159 -2.84 16.02 -9.04
C VAL A 159 -3.23 15.25 -7.79
N GLY A 160 -4.40 14.62 -7.80
CA GLY A 160 -4.94 13.82 -6.71
C GLY A 160 -5.79 12.67 -7.23
N ASP A 161 -6.15 11.70 -6.37
CA ASP A 161 -6.99 10.53 -6.71
C ASP A 161 -8.49 10.84 -6.79
N GLY A 162 -8.89 12.02 -6.43
CA GLY A 162 -10.24 12.58 -6.59
C GLY A 162 -11.19 12.37 -5.41
N ILE A 163 -11.09 11.31 -4.64
CA ILE A 163 -12.07 11.03 -3.57
C ILE A 163 -11.79 11.90 -2.33
N ASN A 164 -10.58 11.85 -1.82
CA ASN A 164 -10.17 12.62 -0.63
C ASN A 164 -9.70 14.04 -0.97
N ASP A 165 -9.39 14.29 -2.24
CA ASP A 165 -8.86 15.56 -2.74
C ASP A 165 -9.92 16.41 -3.44
N ALA A 166 -11.18 15.97 -3.48
CA ALA A 166 -12.30 16.68 -4.12
C ALA A 166 -12.42 18.15 -3.70
N PRO A 167 -12.25 18.55 -2.41
CA PRO A 167 -12.31 19.97 -2.03
C PRO A 167 -11.18 20.81 -2.64
N VAL A 168 -10.02 20.23 -2.90
CA VAL A 168 -8.87 20.91 -3.52
C VAL A 168 -9.05 21.01 -5.03
N LEU A 169 -9.59 19.94 -5.66
CA LEU A 169 -9.84 19.90 -7.09
C LEU A 169 -10.97 20.84 -7.53
N ALA A 170 -11.87 21.22 -6.60
CA ALA A 170 -12.99 22.14 -6.86
C ALA A 170 -12.61 23.63 -6.73
N MET A 171 -11.38 23.98 -6.39
CA MET A 171 -10.86 25.35 -6.28
C MET A 171 -10.41 25.94 -7.63
#